data_41c24c5ccc9b2e663529c932a73ad9e3
#
_entry.id   41c24c5ccc9b2e663529c932a73ad9e3
#
_cell.length_a   1.000
_cell.length_b   1.000
_cell.length_c   1.000
_cell.angle_alpha   90.00
_cell.angle_beta   90.00
_cell.angle_gamma   90.00
#
_symmetry.space_group_name_H-M   'P 1'
#
loop_
_entity.id
_entity.type
_entity.pdbx_description
1 polymer ?
#
loop_
_entity_poly.entity_id
_entity_poly.type
_entity_poly.pdbx_seq_one_letter_code
_entity_poly.pdbx_strand_id
1 'polypeptide(L)'
;MTIIITDEDVQRFLSMEECIEAMRVAFSDFADGKAANLPRMRYSVDTETLNKRYLANIQAGAVPSYGVAAVRAGSRFVKFEEVDGKQRVLHNPDPKNWTVIVLYDLDTAEPIAFLHENYITRIRVGATVGVAMQNLGGENSEILGVF
;
A
#
# COMPACT_ATOMS: atom_id res chain seq x y z
N MET A 1 8.90 19.48 11.78
CA MET A 1 8.24 18.70 12.87
C MET A 1 7.64 17.45 12.26
N THR A 2 8.02 16.28 12.74
CA THR A 2 7.52 14.99 12.23
C THR A 2 6.28 14.56 13.00
N ILE A 3 5.22 14.15 12.32
CA ILE A 3 3.95 13.71 12.93
C ILE A 3 3.79 12.20 12.85
N ILE A 4 2.96 11.65 13.74
CA ILE A 4 2.52 10.25 13.69
C ILE A 4 1.04 10.25 13.29
N ILE A 5 0.71 9.49 12.25
CA ILE A 5 -0.64 9.37 11.71
C ILE A 5 -1.10 7.93 11.95
N THR A 6 -2.16 7.77 12.71
CA THR A 6 -2.75 6.47 13.02
C THR A 6 -3.74 6.03 11.92
N ASP A 7 -4.14 4.76 11.98
CA ASP A 7 -5.19 4.24 11.08
C ASP A 7 -6.54 4.96 11.28
N GLU A 8 -6.84 5.34 12.52
CA GLU A 8 -8.04 6.11 12.88
C GLU A 8 -7.99 7.52 12.29
N ASP A 9 -6.83 8.16 12.28
CA ASP A 9 -6.64 9.47 11.65
C ASP A 9 -6.89 9.38 10.15
N VAL A 10 -6.32 8.36 9.48
CA VAL A 10 -6.56 8.14 8.05
C VAL A 10 -8.03 7.92 7.75
N GLN A 11 -8.73 7.09 8.55
CA GLN A 11 -10.16 6.85 8.37
C GLN A 11 -11.01 8.11 8.56
N ARG A 12 -10.58 8.99 9.44
CA ARG A 12 -11.30 10.23 9.76
C ARG A 12 -11.12 11.31 8.72
N PHE A 13 -9.93 11.42 8.12
CA PHE A 13 -9.55 12.56 7.31
C PHE A 13 -9.40 12.28 5.81
N LEU A 14 -9.30 11.02 5.40
CA LEU A 14 -9.12 10.66 3.99
C LEU A 14 -10.41 10.11 3.40
N SER A 15 -11.04 10.85 2.50
CA SER A 15 -12.18 10.41 1.72
C SER A 15 -11.74 9.56 0.50
N MET A 16 -12.67 8.82 -0.08
CA MET A 16 -12.43 8.06 -1.32
C MET A 16 -12.15 9.00 -2.49
N GLU A 17 -12.87 10.12 -2.57
CA GLU A 17 -12.72 11.13 -3.62
C GLU A 17 -11.30 11.73 -3.61
N GLU A 18 -10.80 12.13 -2.45
CA GLU A 18 -9.42 12.62 -2.29
C GLU A 18 -8.40 11.55 -2.64
N CYS A 19 -8.66 10.30 -2.27
CA CYS A 19 -7.77 9.20 -2.60
C CYS A 19 -7.73 8.90 -4.11
N ILE A 20 -8.88 8.99 -4.81
CA ILE A 20 -8.96 8.85 -6.27
C ILE A 20 -8.17 9.98 -6.94
N GLU A 21 -8.34 11.22 -6.48
CA GLU A 21 -7.60 12.36 -7.02
C GLU A 21 -6.09 12.21 -6.80
N ALA A 22 -5.68 11.80 -5.60
CA ALA A 22 -4.27 11.55 -5.31
C ALA A 22 -3.68 10.46 -6.21
N MET A 23 -4.42 9.38 -6.44
CA MET A 23 -3.98 8.31 -7.36
C MET A 23 -3.90 8.80 -8.81
N ARG A 24 -4.85 9.64 -9.26
CA ARG A 24 -4.82 10.25 -10.59
C ARG A 24 -3.57 11.09 -10.81
N VAL A 25 -3.23 11.96 -9.86
CA VAL A 25 -2.01 12.79 -9.90
C VAL A 25 -0.76 11.90 -9.92
N ALA A 26 -0.69 10.90 -9.05
CA ALA A 26 0.46 9.99 -9.00
C ALA A 26 0.65 9.22 -10.32
N PHE A 27 -0.42 8.76 -10.96
CA PHE A 27 -0.34 8.10 -12.27
C PHE A 27 0.07 9.07 -13.38
N SER A 28 -0.39 10.33 -13.33
CA SER A 28 0.04 11.37 -14.28
C SER A 28 1.54 11.64 -14.15
N ASP A 29 2.03 11.87 -12.94
CA ASP A 29 3.46 12.07 -12.68
C ASP A 29 4.30 10.87 -13.15
N PHE A 30 3.78 9.66 -12.95
CA PHE A 30 4.46 8.45 -13.40
C PHE A 30 4.48 8.33 -14.93
N ALA A 31 3.38 8.63 -15.61
CA ALA A 31 3.29 8.63 -17.06
C ALA A 31 4.21 9.69 -17.72
N ASP A 32 4.35 10.82 -17.06
CA ASP A 32 5.26 11.90 -17.47
C ASP A 32 6.74 11.61 -17.16
N GLY A 33 7.05 10.47 -16.52
CA GLY A 33 8.41 10.12 -16.11
C GLY A 33 8.98 10.96 -14.96
N LYS A 34 8.12 11.69 -14.23
CA LYS A 34 8.50 12.52 -13.08
C LYS A 34 8.54 11.73 -11.78
N ALA A 35 7.57 10.83 -11.58
CA ALA A 35 7.47 10.04 -10.35
C ALA A 35 8.48 8.90 -10.33
N ALA A 36 8.97 8.58 -9.15
CA ALA A 36 9.76 7.37 -8.89
C ALA A 36 8.87 6.27 -8.31
N ASN A 37 9.01 5.04 -8.82
CA ASN A 37 8.34 3.86 -8.28
C ASN A 37 9.29 2.67 -8.36
N LEU A 38 9.88 2.30 -7.24
CA LEU A 38 10.84 1.21 -7.19
C LEU A 38 10.14 -0.15 -7.20
N PRO A 39 10.75 -1.17 -7.84
CA PRO A 39 10.28 -2.53 -7.74
C PRO A 39 10.16 -2.99 -6.29
N ARG A 40 9.11 -3.76 -5.99
CA ARG A 40 8.92 -4.31 -4.66
C ARG A 40 10.03 -5.31 -4.31
N MET A 41 10.72 -5.07 -3.22
CA MET A 41 11.62 -6.04 -2.62
C MET A 41 10.90 -6.89 -1.59
N ARG A 42 11.19 -8.19 -1.57
CA ARG A 42 10.67 -9.15 -0.59
C ARG A 42 11.75 -10.08 -0.13
N TYR A 43 11.73 -10.41 1.16
CA TYR A 43 12.49 -11.51 1.68
C TYR A 43 11.66 -12.29 2.70
N SER A 44 12.03 -13.54 2.92
CA SER A 44 11.37 -14.39 3.90
C SER A 44 12.42 -15.20 4.66
N VAL A 45 12.12 -15.45 5.93
CA VAL A 45 12.97 -16.24 6.82
C VAL A 45 12.09 -17.21 7.59
N ASP A 46 12.49 -18.47 7.67
CA ASP A 46 11.82 -19.43 8.51
C ASP A 46 12.00 -19.05 9.99
N THR A 47 10.96 -19.24 10.79
CA THR A 47 11.01 -18.97 12.22
C THR A 47 11.24 -20.26 12.99
N GLU A 48 11.58 -20.17 14.27
CA GLU A 48 11.68 -21.36 15.16
C GLU A 48 10.35 -22.10 15.32
N THR A 49 9.23 -21.41 15.05
CA THR A 49 7.90 -22.03 15.08
C THR A 49 7.66 -22.82 13.78
N LEU A 50 7.38 -24.13 13.92
CA LEU A 50 7.08 -25.00 12.79
C LEU A 50 5.95 -24.41 11.91
N ASN A 51 6.11 -24.54 10.60
CA ASN A 51 5.15 -24.07 9.60
C ASN A 51 4.85 -22.55 9.64
N LYS A 52 5.76 -21.77 10.20
CA LYS A 52 5.64 -20.31 10.27
C LYS A 52 6.85 -19.65 9.64
N ARG A 53 6.61 -18.67 8.76
CA ARG A 53 7.65 -17.91 8.07
C ARG A 53 7.41 -16.41 8.20
N TYR A 54 8.46 -15.69 8.54
CA TYR A 54 8.47 -14.24 8.50
C TYR A 54 8.56 -13.74 7.05
N LEU A 55 7.80 -12.71 6.74
CA LEU A 55 7.85 -12.03 5.44
C LEU A 55 8.03 -10.54 5.63
N ALA A 56 8.95 -9.96 4.88
CA ALA A 56 9.08 -8.52 4.75
C ALA A 56 8.80 -8.07 3.31
N ASN A 57 8.19 -6.88 3.21
CA ASN A 57 8.01 -6.18 1.94
C ASN A 57 8.54 -4.76 2.09
N ILE A 58 9.36 -4.33 1.15
CA ILE A 58 9.85 -2.95 1.09
C ILE A 58 9.46 -2.37 -0.26
N GLN A 59 8.91 -1.18 -0.25
CA GLN A 59 8.56 -0.39 -1.42
C GLN A 59 8.96 1.06 -1.17
N ALA A 60 9.40 1.74 -2.21
CA ALA A 60 9.70 3.16 -2.13
C ALA A 60 9.30 3.85 -3.42
N GLY A 61 8.99 5.13 -3.33
CA GLY A 61 8.62 5.95 -4.47
C GLY A 61 8.52 7.42 -4.09
N ALA A 62 8.31 8.26 -5.09
CA ALA A 62 8.14 9.69 -4.91
C ALA A 62 7.11 10.22 -5.91
N VAL A 63 6.31 11.19 -5.46
CA VAL A 63 5.32 11.90 -6.27
C VAL A 63 5.62 13.39 -6.18
N PRO A 64 6.37 13.94 -7.16
CA PRO A 64 6.82 15.33 -7.11
C PRO A 64 5.70 16.35 -7.07
N SER A 65 4.55 16.10 -7.70
CA SER A 65 3.40 17.01 -7.64
C SER A 65 2.85 17.20 -6.22
N TYR A 66 3.16 16.29 -5.30
CA TYR A 66 2.85 16.43 -3.87
C TYR A 66 4.08 16.81 -3.03
N GLY A 67 5.26 16.93 -3.65
CA GLY A 67 6.49 17.24 -2.94
C GLY A 67 6.92 16.16 -1.94
N VAL A 68 6.51 14.89 -2.12
CA VAL A 68 6.75 13.82 -1.15
C VAL A 68 7.41 12.59 -1.73
N ALA A 69 8.30 11.99 -0.94
CA ALA A 69 8.76 10.63 -1.13
C ALA A 69 8.26 9.74 0.02
N ALA A 70 8.15 8.44 -0.25
CA ALA A 70 7.68 7.47 0.73
C ALA A 70 8.54 6.20 0.74
N VAL A 71 8.80 5.69 1.93
CA VAL A 71 9.33 4.33 2.13
C VAL A 71 8.33 3.55 2.96
N ARG A 72 7.89 2.43 2.41
CA ARG A 72 6.95 1.51 3.03
C ARG A 72 7.67 0.24 3.44
N ALA A 73 7.66 -0.09 4.73
CA ALA A 73 8.21 -1.30 5.29
C ALA A 73 7.10 -2.16 5.90
N GLY A 74 6.79 -3.26 5.25
CA GLY A 74 5.78 -4.21 5.71
C GLY A 74 6.42 -5.41 6.40
N SER A 75 5.89 -5.79 7.56
CA SER A 75 6.33 -6.90 8.39
C SER A 75 5.14 -7.78 8.74
N ARG A 76 5.20 -9.06 8.40
CA ARG A 76 4.16 -10.04 8.72
C ARG A 76 4.74 -11.44 8.80
N PHE A 77 3.97 -12.36 9.31
CA PHE A 77 4.27 -13.78 9.14
C PHE A 77 3.13 -14.50 8.44
N VAL A 78 3.46 -15.60 7.80
CA VAL A 78 2.51 -16.54 7.21
C VAL A 78 2.67 -17.88 7.89
N LYS A 79 1.56 -18.61 8.03
CA LYS A 79 1.55 -20.02 8.41
C LYS A 79 1.30 -20.86 7.18
N PHE A 80 1.84 -22.07 7.19
CA PHE A 80 1.63 -23.05 6.15
C PHE A 80 0.96 -24.28 6.76
N GLU A 81 0.16 -24.94 5.96
CA GLU A 81 -0.32 -26.29 6.21
C GLU A 81 0.10 -27.20 5.05
N GLU A 82 0.28 -28.45 5.34
CA GLU A 82 0.49 -29.46 4.30
C GLU A 82 -0.85 -30.11 3.95
N VAL A 83 -1.26 -29.97 2.69
CA VAL A 83 -2.48 -30.58 2.16
C VAL A 83 -2.08 -31.34 0.91
N ASP A 84 -2.31 -32.66 0.91
CA ASP A 84 -1.99 -33.56 -0.22
C ASP A 84 -0.52 -33.45 -0.69
N GLY A 85 0.43 -33.38 0.26
CA GLY A 85 1.87 -33.26 -0.01
C GLY A 85 2.30 -31.89 -0.59
N LYS A 86 1.45 -30.89 -0.55
CA LYS A 86 1.74 -29.52 -0.97
C LYS A 86 1.59 -28.53 0.16
N GLN A 87 2.56 -27.64 0.31
CA GLN A 87 2.44 -26.52 1.23
C GLN A 87 1.42 -25.50 0.70
N ARG A 88 0.40 -25.23 1.50
CA ARG A 88 -0.57 -24.14 1.27
C ARG A 88 -0.38 -23.06 2.31
N VAL A 89 -0.47 -21.82 1.88
CA VAL A 89 -0.50 -20.68 2.78
C VAL A 89 -1.85 -20.63 3.47
N LEU A 90 -1.85 -20.74 4.79
CA LEU A 90 -3.03 -20.45 5.58
C LEU A 90 -3.24 -18.94 5.58
N HIS A 91 -4.41 -18.52 5.15
CA HIS A 91 -4.86 -17.16 5.42
C HIS A 91 -4.92 -16.97 6.93
N ASN A 92 -3.96 -16.22 7.46
CA ASN A 92 -3.92 -15.97 8.89
C ASN A 92 -5.14 -15.13 9.28
N PRO A 93 -6.05 -15.63 10.11
CA PRO A 93 -7.17 -14.85 10.62
C PRO A 93 -6.73 -13.76 11.61
N ASP A 94 -5.49 -13.81 12.11
CA ASP A 94 -4.91 -12.76 12.95
C ASP A 94 -4.12 -11.77 12.05
N PRO A 95 -4.73 -10.63 11.69
CA PRO A 95 -4.19 -9.72 10.69
C PRO A 95 -3.14 -8.76 11.25
N LYS A 96 -2.34 -9.15 12.22
CA LYS A 96 -1.24 -8.31 12.71
C LYS A 96 -0.20 -8.12 11.62
N ASN A 97 -0.55 -7.33 10.63
CA ASN A 97 0.39 -6.79 9.66
C ASN A 97 0.93 -5.49 10.23
N TRP A 98 2.20 -5.48 10.55
CA TRP A 98 2.90 -4.28 10.97
C TRP A 98 3.54 -3.66 9.74
N THR A 99 2.85 -2.73 9.12
CA THR A 99 3.38 -1.96 8.02
C THR A 99 3.45 -0.51 8.42
N VAL A 100 4.63 0.06 8.24
CA VAL A 100 4.90 1.46 8.52
C VAL A 100 5.29 2.14 7.21
N ILE A 101 4.78 3.34 7.00
CA ILE A 101 5.20 4.24 5.92
C ILE A 101 5.89 5.43 6.57
N VAL A 102 7.05 5.77 6.04
CA VAL A 102 7.74 7.03 6.35
C VAL A 102 7.59 7.94 5.14
N LEU A 103 7.07 9.16 5.37
CA LEU A 103 7.01 10.20 4.36
C LEU A 103 8.16 11.18 4.56
N TYR A 104 8.76 11.59 3.45
CA TYR A 104 9.83 12.58 3.39
C TYR A 104 9.41 13.75 2.51
N ASP A 105 9.80 14.92 2.89
CA ASP A 105 9.72 16.12 2.08
C ASP A 105 10.81 16.08 1.00
N LEU A 106 10.47 16.34 -0.26
CA LEU A 106 11.43 16.25 -1.37
C LEU A 106 12.42 17.40 -1.42
N ASP A 107 12.07 18.57 -0.87
CA ASP A 107 12.95 19.74 -0.90
C ASP A 107 13.96 19.72 0.23
N THR A 108 13.54 19.26 1.42
CA THR A 108 14.39 19.29 2.63
C THR A 108 15.00 17.93 2.97
N ALA A 109 14.49 16.84 2.39
CA ALA A 109 14.79 15.45 2.72
C ALA A 109 14.45 15.08 4.19
N GLU A 110 13.70 15.91 4.90
CA GLU A 110 13.30 15.64 6.29
C GLU A 110 12.13 14.65 6.35
N PRO A 111 12.09 13.75 7.36
CA PRO A 111 10.90 12.94 7.60
C PRO A 111 9.77 13.82 8.13
N ILE A 112 8.65 13.86 7.42
CA ILE A 112 7.47 14.66 7.78
C ILE A 112 6.39 13.88 8.50
N ALA A 113 6.27 12.57 8.23
CA ALA A 113 5.29 11.73 8.90
C ALA A 113 5.71 10.26 8.99
N PHE A 114 5.22 9.60 10.04
CA PHE A 114 5.17 8.16 10.17
C PHE A 114 3.70 7.72 10.17
N LEU A 115 3.34 6.79 9.29
CA LEU A 115 1.98 6.26 9.19
C LEU A 115 1.97 4.77 9.52
N HIS A 116 0.99 4.34 10.31
CA HIS A 116 0.61 2.93 10.40
C HIS A 116 -0.26 2.59 9.18
N GLU A 117 0.12 1.56 8.43
CA GLU A 117 -0.59 1.20 7.22
C GLU A 117 -1.51 0.00 7.44
N ASN A 118 -2.81 0.24 7.40
CA ASN A 118 -3.83 -0.79 7.30
C ASN A 118 -4.99 -0.30 6.43
N TYR A 119 -5.72 0.72 6.89
CA TYR A 119 -6.85 1.28 6.15
C TYR A 119 -6.42 1.94 4.84
N ILE A 120 -5.32 2.70 4.85
CA ILE A 120 -4.82 3.39 3.65
C ILE A 120 -4.53 2.43 2.50
N THR A 121 -4.07 1.22 2.76
CA THR A 121 -3.87 0.20 1.72
C THR A 121 -5.18 -0.15 1.02
N ARG A 122 -6.25 -0.31 1.78
CA ARG A 122 -7.56 -0.73 1.24
C ARG A 122 -8.17 0.39 0.40
N ILE A 123 -8.24 1.60 0.96
CA ILE A 123 -8.83 2.75 0.25
C ILE A 123 -8.03 3.09 -1.01
N ARG A 124 -6.68 3.03 -0.96
CA ARG A 124 -5.83 3.26 -2.11
C ARG A 124 -6.04 2.23 -3.23
N VAL A 125 -6.23 0.95 -2.90
CA VAL A 125 -6.55 -0.07 -3.91
C VAL A 125 -7.89 0.22 -4.56
N GLY A 126 -8.92 0.55 -3.76
CA GLY A 126 -10.21 0.98 -4.28
C GLY A 126 -10.12 2.21 -5.18
N ALA A 127 -9.35 3.23 -4.75
CA ALA A 127 -9.12 4.43 -5.53
C ALA A 127 -8.42 4.16 -6.88
N THR A 128 -7.47 3.21 -6.92
CA THR A 128 -6.85 2.78 -8.19
C THR A 128 -7.89 2.22 -9.16
N VAL A 129 -8.81 1.40 -8.65
CA VAL A 129 -9.93 0.89 -9.46
C VAL A 129 -10.84 2.04 -9.89
N GLY A 130 -11.13 3.00 -8.99
CA GLY A 130 -11.90 4.20 -9.30
C GLY A 130 -11.32 4.99 -10.47
N VAL A 131 -10.01 5.26 -10.46
CA VAL A 131 -9.32 5.92 -11.58
C VAL A 131 -9.47 5.12 -12.88
N ALA A 132 -9.31 3.80 -12.83
CA ALA A 132 -9.48 2.94 -14.01
C ALA A 132 -10.90 3.01 -14.54
N MET A 133 -11.91 2.95 -13.68
CA MET A 133 -13.33 3.05 -14.09
C MET A 133 -13.65 4.39 -14.73
N GLN A 134 -13.15 5.49 -14.20
CA GLN A 134 -13.36 6.83 -14.74
C GLN A 134 -12.77 7.02 -16.16
N ASN A 135 -11.69 6.29 -16.47
CA ASN A 135 -10.97 6.45 -17.73
C ASN A 135 -11.26 5.35 -18.76
N LEU A 136 -11.65 4.15 -18.31
CA LEU A 136 -11.83 2.98 -19.16
C LEU A 136 -13.28 2.47 -19.18
N GLY A 137 -14.12 2.93 -18.25
CA GLY A 137 -15.54 2.59 -18.22
C GLY A 137 -16.28 3.22 -19.43
N GLY A 138 -17.21 2.49 -20.01
CA GLY A 138 -18.09 3.04 -21.04
C GLY A 138 -19.08 4.05 -20.45
N GLU A 139 -19.48 5.06 -21.22
CA GLU A 139 -20.42 6.12 -20.79
C GLU A 139 -21.76 5.59 -20.25
N ASN A 140 -22.16 4.38 -20.64
CA ASN A 140 -23.41 3.74 -20.24
C ASN A 140 -23.19 2.48 -19.38
N SER A 141 -22.06 2.39 -18.67
CA SER A 141 -21.78 1.25 -17.81
C SER A 141 -22.62 1.33 -16.51
N GLU A 142 -23.60 0.44 -16.37
CA GLU A 142 -24.50 0.38 -15.20
C GLU A 142 -24.12 -0.73 -14.20
N ILE A 143 -23.25 -1.66 -14.59
CA ILE A 143 -22.92 -2.84 -13.78
C ILE A 143 -21.41 -2.93 -13.56
N LEU A 144 -21.01 -3.06 -12.29
CA LEU A 144 -19.64 -3.36 -11.86
C LEU A 144 -19.58 -4.79 -11.31
N GLY A 145 -18.76 -5.63 -11.94
CA GLY A 145 -18.40 -6.94 -11.39
C GLY A 145 -17.18 -6.85 -10.48
N VAL A 146 -17.27 -7.39 -9.26
CA VAL A 146 -16.15 -7.51 -8.31
C VAL A 146 -15.92 -8.98 -8.00
N PHE A 147 -14.67 -9.46 -8.21
CA PHE A 147 -14.27 -10.85 -8.03
C PHE A 147 -13.25 -11.02 -6.91
#